data_91eba0769c536b6dd45780f7451f6ece
#
_entry.id   91eba0769c536b6dd45780f7451f6ece
#
_cell.length_a   1.000
_cell.length_b   1.000
_cell.length_c   1.000
_cell.angle_alpha   90.00
_cell.angle_beta   90.00
_cell.angle_gamma   90.00
#
_symmetry.space_group_name_H-M   'P 1'
#
loop_
_entity.id
_entity.type
_entity.pdbx_description
1 polymer ?
#
loop_
_entity_poly.entity_id
_entity_poly.type
_entity_poly.pdbx_seq_one_letter_code
_entity_poly.pdbx_strand_id
1 'polypeptide(L)'
;MGHFRFIFEDFRPEIRQYFIEADQDALPFSRMQRSLVYQRAKNQNADKPFGSIIDVYADNYRFMTHSLSPCTPADPKTFRILVGNSQCSQPYSASIFNISAMSFGSLSANAIRALNKGAQMGSFYHDTGEGSLSPYHLEYGGDIVWELGSGYFGCRTLDGQFDPEKFAVQAKRPQVKMIEIKLSQGAKPGHGGILPKDKISEEIAEIRGVSRDHDCVSPSSHSAFKTPIQMMHFIQKLRELSEGKPVGFKLCIGQPWQFMSIVKAMLHTQIIPDFIVVDGSEGGT
;
A
#
# COMPACT_ATOMS: atom_id res chain seq x y z
N MET A 1 32.29 20.05 7.36
CA MET A 1 31.00 19.31 7.41
C MET A 1 30.28 19.25 6.06
N GLY A 2 30.27 20.29 5.24
CA GLY A 2 29.61 20.28 3.92
C GLY A 2 30.09 19.22 2.91
N HIS A 3 31.42 18.95 2.88
CA HIS A 3 31.99 17.94 1.97
C HIS A 3 31.56 16.49 2.35
N PHE A 4 31.43 16.21 3.63
CA PHE A 4 30.97 14.89 4.10
C PHE A 4 29.51 14.66 3.74
N ARG A 5 28.67 15.68 3.90
CA ARG A 5 27.26 15.62 3.52
C ARG A 5 27.10 15.41 2.00
N PHE A 6 27.87 16.16 1.21
CA PHE A 6 27.88 16.00 -0.25
C PHE A 6 28.24 14.57 -0.69
N ILE A 7 29.26 13.96 -0.10
CA ILE A 7 29.68 12.61 -0.46
C ILE A 7 28.65 11.55 -0.03
N PHE A 8 28.04 11.71 1.15
CA PHE A 8 27.17 10.66 1.73
C PHE A 8 25.68 10.86 1.49
N GLU A 9 25.20 12.08 1.30
CA GLU A 9 23.78 12.39 1.13
C GLU A 9 23.43 12.85 -0.28
N ASP A 10 24.29 13.64 -0.91
CA ASP A 10 23.99 14.29 -2.18
C ASP A 10 24.71 13.65 -3.38
N PHE A 11 25.82 12.96 -3.14
CA PHE A 11 26.63 12.38 -4.21
C PHE A 11 26.10 10.99 -4.56
N ARG A 12 25.40 10.92 -5.68
CA ARG A 12 24.88 9.72 -6.35
C ARG A 12 24.52 8.57 -5.41
N PRO A 13 23.28 8.47 -4.93
CA PRO A 13 22.83 7.38 -4.09
C PRO A 13 23.19 5.99 -4.62
N GLU A 14 23.24 5.83 -5.93
CA GLU A 14 23.64 4.59 -6.61
C GLU A 14 25.11 4.20 -6.34
N ILE A 15 26.01 5.16 -6.18
CA ILE A 15 27.41 4.87 -5.81
C ILE A 15 27.51 4.43 -4.36
N ARG A 16 26.76 5.09 -3.47
CA ARG A 16 26.70 4.70 -2.06
C ARG A 16 26.20 3.27 -1.92
N GLN A 17 25.16 2.90 -2.64
CA GLN A 17 24.63 1.54 -2.66
C GLN A 17 25.65 0.52 -3.15
N TYR A 18 26.51 0.90 -4.10
CA TYR A 18 27.57 0.02 -4.59
C TYR A 18 28.50 -0.49 -3.47
N PHE A 19 28.75 0.33 -2.46
CA PHE A 19 29.60 -0.04 -1.32
C PHE A 19 28.86 -0.73 -0.18
N ILE A 20 27.55 -0.59 -0.12
CA ILE A 20 26.70 -1.12 0.97
C ILE A 20 26.10 -2.47 0.60
N GLU A 21 25.71 -2.64 -0.66
CA GLU A 21 25.01 -3.84 -1.13
C GLU A 21 26.01 -4.88 -1.61
N ALA A 22 26.20 -5.93 -0.82
CA ALA A 22 27.07 -7.05 -1.14
C ALA A 22 26.47 -8.05 -2.13
N ASP A 23 25.14 -8.25 -2.08
CA ASP A 23 24.39 -9.18 -2.93
C ASP A 23 23.27 -8.44 -3.66
N GLN A 24 23.38 -8.32 -4.98
CA GLN A 24 22.41 -7.62 -5.81
C GLN A 24 21.34 -8.52 -6.41
N ASP A 25 21.61 -9.80 -6.51
CA ASP A 25 20.67 -10.78 -7.08
C ASP A 25 19.54 -11.08 -6.09
N ALA A 26 19.76 -10.82 -4.80
CA ALA A 26 18.75 -10.96 -3.75
C ALA A 26 17.79 -9.77 -3.64
N LEU A 27 18.00 -8.69 -4.40
CA LEU A 27 17.16 -7.50 -4.32
C LEU A 27 16.06 -7.51 -5.39
N PRO A 28 14.82 -7.08 -5.05
CA PRO A 28 13.68 -7.08 -5.98
C PRO A 28 13.87 -6.12 -7.16
N PHE A 29 14.72 -5.10 -7.01
CA PHE A 29 15.01 -4.12 -8.05
C PHE A 29 16.50 -4.04 -8.32
N SER A 30 16.88 -4.13 -9.59
CA SER A 30 18.26 -3.96 -10.02
C SER A 30 18.78 -2.55 -9.71
N ARG A 31 20.09 -2.42 -9.64
CA ARG A 31 20.75 -1.11 -9.47
C ARG A 31 20.33 -0.12 -10.57
N MET A 32 20.17 -0.59 -11.81
CA MET A 32 19.74 0.25 -12.92
C MET A 32 18.31 0.79 -12.70
N GLN A 33 17.39 -0.05 -12.24
CA GLN A 33 16.01 0.37 -11.93
C GLN A 33 15.99 1.40 -10.80
N ARG A 34 16.78 1.18 -9.74
CA ARG A 34 16.89 2.14 -8.63
C ARG A 34 17.52 3.47 -9.09
N SER A 35 18.57 3.42 -9.91
CA SER A 35 19.20 4.62 -10.50
C SER A 35 18.20 5.44 -11.32
N LEU A 36 17.34 4.79 -12.09
CA LEU A 36 16.28 5.48 -12.83
C LEU A 36 15.32 6.23 -11.90
N VAL A 37 14.92 5.63 -10.78
CA VAL A 37 14.07 6.29 -9.77
C VAL A 37 14.75 7.53 -9.21
N TYR A 38 16.05 7.45 -8.87
CA TYR A 38 16.79 8.60 -8.37
C TYR A 38 16.92 9.73 -9.39
N GLN A 39 17.14 9.40 -10.65
CA GLN A 39 17.19 10.39 -11.74
C GLN A 39 15.83 11.09 -11.89
N ARG A 40 14.73 10.33 -11.89
CA ARG A 40 13.38 10.90 -11.95
C ARG A 40 13.04 11.77 -10.74
N ALA A 41 13.44 11.36 -9.54
CA ALA A 41 13.28 12.16 -8.32
C ALA A 41 14.00 13.51 -8.38
N LYS A 42 15.10 13.59 -9.16
CA LYS A 42 15.86 14.81 -9.44
C LYS A 42 15.38 15.56 -10.70
N ASN A 43 14.28 15.14 -11.28
CA ASN A 43 13.76 15.67 -12.55
C ASN A 43 14.77 15.57 -13.72
N GLN A 44 15.56 14.51 -13.74
CA GLN A 44 16.53 14.22 -14.80
C GLN A 44 15.98 13.16 -15.75
N ASN A 45 16.24 13.31 -17.02
CA ASN A 45 15.95 12.26 -18.01
C ASN A 45 16.94 11.10 -17.85
N ALA A 46 16.59 9.93 -18.38
CA ALA A 46 17.49 8.80 -18.43
C ALA A 46 18.67 9.14 -19.37
N ASP A 47 19.90 9.03 -18.86
CA ASP A 47 21.12 9.36 -19.63
C ASP A 47 21.52 8.24 -20.59
N LYS A 48 20.91 7.07 -20.47
CA LYS A 48 21.24 5.90 -21.31
C LYS A 48 20.28 5.78 -22.47
N PRO A 49 20.79 5.40 -23.67
CA PRO A 49 19.95 5.11 -24.82
C PRO A 49 19.04 3.92 -24.52
N PHE A 50 17.95 3.79 -25.31
CA PHE A 50 17.12 2.60 -25.27
C PHE A 50 17.96 1.37 -25.64
N GLY A 51 17.92 0.40 -24.79
CA GLY A 51 18.57 -0.88 -24.94
C GLY A 51 18.23 -1.76 -23.76
N SER A 52 18.31 -3.05 -23.93
CA SER A 52 18.04 -4.00 -22.88
C SER A 52 19.28 -4.84 -22.60
N ILE A 53 19.60 -4.98 -21.32
CA ILE A 53 20.55 -5.99 -20.83
C ILE A 53 19.84 -7.27 -20.40
N ILE A 54 18.51 -7.30 -20.52
CA ILE A 54 17.66 -8.45 -20.23
C ILE A 54 17.58 -9.28 -21.50
N ASP A 55 17.59 -10.60 -21.37
CA ASP A 55 17.31 -11.49 -22.49
C ASP A 55 15.83 -11.36 -22.89
N VAL A 56 15.61 -10.60 -23.96
CA VAL A 56 14.26 -10.31 -24.47
C VAL A 56 13.64 -11.49 -25.22
N TYR A 57 14.41 -12.56 -25.45
CA TYR A 57 13.95 -13.80 -26.07
C TYR A 57 13.68 -14.91 -25.02
N ALA A 58 13.90 -14.63 -23.73
CA ALA A 58 13.58 -15.57 -22.68
C ALA A 58 12.07 -15.81 -22.58
N ASP A 59 11.65 -17.02 -22.27
CA ASP A 59 10.23 -17.43 -22.20
C ASP A 59 9.40 -16.64 -21.19
N ASN A 60 10.03 -16.11 -20.15
CA ASN A 60 9.40 -15.31 -19.10
C ASN A 60 9.34 -13.82 -19.43
N TYR A 61 10.00 -13.36 -20.50
CA TYR A 61 9.95 -11.95 -20.89
C TYR A 61 8.57 -11.59 -21.45
N ARG A 62 8.05 -10.44 -21.05
CA ARG A 62 6.77 -9.90 -21.53
C ARG A 62 6.98 -8.50 -22.04
N PHE A 63 6.39 -8.20 -23.20
CA PHE A 63 6.43 -6.88 -23.81
C PHE A 63 5.07 -6.53 -24.42
N MET A 64 4.82 -5.24 -24.58
CA MET A 64 3.63 -4.78 -25.30
C MET A 64 3.79 -5.01 -26.79
N THR A 65 2.76 -5.55 -27.42
CA THR A 65 2.74 -5.75 -28.87
C THR A 65 2.66 -4.40 -29.60
N HIS A 66 3.44 -4.29 -30.68
CA HIS A 66 3.39 -3.12 -31.55
C HIS A 66 2.17 -3.12 -32.45
N SER A 67 1.67 -1.93 -32.77
CA SER A 67 0.63 -1.73 -33.79
C SER A 67 1.25 -1.08 -35.04
N LEU A 68 0.78 -1.46 -36.20
CA LEU A 68 1.09 -0.77 -37.47
C LEU A 68 0.44 0.63 -37.52
N SER A 69 -0.60 0.86 -36.72
CA SER A 69 -1.32 2.13 -36.65
C SER A 69 -1.49 2.52 -35.17
N PRO A 70 -0.42 3.05 -34.52
CA PRO A 70 -0.49 3.41 -33.12
C PRO A 70 -1.41 4.61 -32.92
N CYS A 71 -2.18 4.58 -31.84
CA CYS A 71 -2.98 5.71 -31.41
C CYS A 71 -2.10 6.79 -30.75
N THR A 72 -2.56 8.03 -30.81
CA THR A 72 -1.96 9.09 -29.99
C THR A 72 -2.09 8.72 -28.53
N PRO A 73 -1.02 8.80 -27.72
CA PRO A 73 -1.09 8.52 -26.31
C PRO A 73 -2.11 9.42 -25.60
N ALA A 74 -2.91 8.85 -24.72
CA ALA A 74 -3.79 9.61 -23.86
C ALA A 74 -2.98 10.50 -22.90
N ASP A 75 -3.55 11.66 -22.52
CA ASP A 75 -2.96 12.47 -21.44
C ASP A 75 -2.90 11.62 -20.17
N PRO A 76 -1.71 11.44 -19.55
CA PRO A 76 -1.56 10.67 -18.32
C PRO A 76 -2.50 11.10 -17.19
N LYS A 77 -2.91 12.37 -17.17
CA LYS A 77 -3.86 12.90 -16.18
C LYS A 77 -5.29 12.38 -16.38
N THR A 78 -5.65 12.00 -17.60
CA THR A 78 -6.98 11.45 -17.92
C THR A 78 -6.98 9.93 -17.93
N PHE A 79 -5.82 9.28 -17.90
CA PHE A 79 -5.69 7.84 -17.89
C PHE A 79 -5.88 7.30 -16.48
N ARG A 80 -7.14 7.11 -16.11
CA ARG A 80 -7.55 6.72 -14.75
C ARG A 80 -8.57 5.57 -14.82
N ILE A 81 -8.69 4.87 -13.69
CA ILE A 81 -9.63 3.76 -13.51
C ILE A 81 -10.64 4.16 -12.43
N LEU A 82 -11.92 3.99 -12.71
CA LEU A 82 -12.96 4.17 -11.71
C LEU A 82 -13.05 2.91 -10.84
N VAL A 83 -12.72 3.04 -9.56
CA VAL A 83 -12.82 1.98 -8.55
C VAL A 83 -14.13 2.15 -7.79
N GLY A 84 -14.92 1.11 -7.76
CA GLY A 84 -16.25 1.07 -7.15
C GLY A 84 -17.22 0.33 -8.08
N ASN A 85 -17.90 -0.68 -7.56
CA ASN A 85 -18.93 -1.42 -8.28
C ASN A 85 -20.33 -0.82 -8.01
N SER A 86 -21.39 -1.47 -8.50
CA SER A 86 -22.79 -1.01 -8.33
C SER A 86 -23.27 -0.93 -6.87
N GLN A 87 -22.52 -1.49 -5.93
CA GLN A 87 -22.83 -1.47 -4.49
C GLN A 87 -22.10 -0.29 -3.77
N CYS A 88 -21.23 0.42 -4.49
CA CYS A 88 -20.49 1.57 -4.01
C CYS A 88 -21.18 2.85 -4.49
N SER A 89 -21.50 3.79 -3.58
CA SER A 89 -22.13 5.06 -3.94
C SER A 89 -21.14 6.22 -4.11
N GLN A 90 -19.87 6.04 -3.70
CA GLN A 90 -18.81 7.04 -3.81
C GLN A 90 -17.58 6.47 -4.55
N PRO A 91 -17.68 6.10 -5.84
CA PRO A 91 -16.57 5.51 -6.56
C PRO A 91 -15.40 6.50 -6.66
N TYR A 92 -14.17 5.97 -6.62
CA TYR A 92 -12.94 6.75 -6.68
C TYR A 92 -12.26 6.61 -8.03
N SER A 93 -11.90 7.73 -8.65
CA SER A 93 -11.08 7.75 -9.86
C SER A 93 -9.61 7.61 -9.50
N ALA A 94 -9.07 6.39 -9.61
CA ALA A 94 -7.71 6.06 -9.26
C ALA A 94 -6.74 6.25 -10.43
N SER A 95 -5.51 6.66 -10.16
CA SER A 95 -4.40 6.52 -11.09
C SER A 95 -4.06 5.04 -11.30
N ILE A 96 -3.41 4.70 -12.41
CA ILE A 96 -2.83 3.35 -12.59
C ILE A 96 -1.55 3.15 -11.76
N PHE A 97 -0.88 4.23 -11.36
CA PHE A 97 0.27 4.23 -10.47
C PHE A 97 -0.11 4.87 -9.14
N ASN A 98 0.15 4.17 -8.04
CA ASN A 98 -0.20 4.61 -6.70
C ASN A 98 0.89 4.20 -5.71
N ILE A 99 0.86 4.74 -4.49
CA ILE A 99 1.77 4.36 -3.41
C ILE A 99 1.11 3.26 -2.58
N SER A 100 1.78 2.12 -2.50
CA SER A 100 1.34 0.99 -1.68
C SER A 100 1.43 1.27 -0.17
N ALA A 101 0.99 0.31 0.64
CA ALA A 101 0.91 0.39 2.09
C ALA A 101 2.23 0.82 2.77
N MET A 102 2.24 2.03 3.34
CA MET A 102 3.39 2.63 4.02
C MET A 102 2.97 3.19 5.37
N SER A 103 3.26 2.45 6.46
CA SER A 103 2.78 2.84 7.79
C SER A 103 3.74 3.77 8.52
N PHE A 104 3.17 4.73 9.24
CA PHE A 104 3.93 5.49 10.24
C PHE A 104 4.29 4.57 11.41
N GLY A 105 5.57 4.63 11.81
CA GLY A 105 6.15 3.75 12.81
C GLY A 105 7.02 2.66 12.20
N SER A 106 6.70 2.10 11.04
CA SER A 106 7.67 1.38 10.21
C SER A 106 8.51 2.35 9.38
N LEU A 107 7.91 3.43 8.90
CA LEU A 107 8.59 4.57 8.27
C LEU A 107 8.56 5.80 9.18
N SER A 108 9.51 6.72 8.96
CA SER A 108 9.58 7.99 9.68
C SER A 108 8.48 8.97 9.25
N ALA A 109 8.17 9.95 10.10
CA ALA A 109 7.26 11.04 9.77
C ALA A 109 7.61 11.75 8.45
N ASN A 110 8.91 12.01 8.22
CA ASN A 110 9.35 12.69 7.00
C ASN A 110 9.16 11.82 5.75
N ALA A 111 9.32 10.51 5.85
CA ALA A 111 9.04 9.60 4.75
C ALA A 111 7.55 9.60 4.40
N ILE A 112 6.67 9.51 5.40
CA ILE A 112 5.21 9.56 5.17
C ILE A 112 4.79 10.90 4.56
N ARG A 113 5.32 12.02 5.06
CA ARG A 113 5.09 13.36 4.50
C ARG A 113 5.48 13.43 3.03
N ALA A 114 6.69 12.94 2.69
CA ALA A 114 7.19 12.96 1.31
C ALA A 114 6.29 12.13 0.39
N LEU A 115 5.86 10.95 0.84
CA LEU A 115 4.96 10.07 0.08
C LEU A 115 3.58 10.72 -0.12
N ASN A 116 2.96 11.24 0.94
CA ASN A 116 1.64 11.88 0.80
C ASN A 116 1.70 13.16 -0.04
N LYS A 117 2.75 13.96 0.09
CA LYS A 117 2.97 15.12 -0.79
C LYS A 117 3.13 14.70 -2.26
N GLY A 118 3.89 13.63 -2.51
CA GLY A 118 4.03 13.05 -3.86
C GLY A 118 2.69 12.57 -4.41
N ALA A 119 1.87 11.91 -3.60
CA ALA A 119 0.53 11.49 -3.97
C ALA A 119 -0.37 12.67 -4.35
N GLN A 120 -0.35 13.74 -3.57
CA GLN A 120 -1.08 14.98 -3.85
C GLN A 120 -0.61 15.61 -5.17
N MET A 121 0.71 15.74 -5.38
CA MET A 121 1.27 16.35 -6.60
C MET A 121 0.97 15.52 -7.86
N GLY A 122 0.99 14.19 -7.74
CA GLY A 122 0.74 13.27 -8.85
C GLY A 122 -0.72 12.88 -9.04
N SER A 123 -1.62 13.36 -8.18
CA SER A 123 -3.05 13.01 -8.20
C SER A 123 -3.29 11.50 -8.15
N PHE A 124 -2.57 10.79 -7.29
CA PHE A 124 -2.74 9.36 -7.00
C PHE A 124 -2.90 9.14 -5.50
N TYR A 125 -3.26 7.92 -5.08
CA TYR A 125 -3.44 7.65 -3.66
C TYR A 125 -2.16 7.17 -2.97
N HIS A 126 -2.14 7.37 -1.66
CA HIS A 126 -1.18 6.81 -0.73
C HIS A 126 -1.91 5.87 0.23
N ASP A 127 -1.56 4.59 0.23
CA ASP A 127 -2.07 3.63 1.19
C ASP A 127 -1.33 3.75 2.52
N THR A 128 -2.09 3.79 3.63
CA THR A 128 -1.55 4.07 4.97
C THR A 128 -0.76 2.93 5.58
N GLY A 129 -0.89 1.73 5.05
CA GLY A 129 -0.49 0.54 5.79
C GLY A 129 -1.30 0.33 7.08
N GLU A 130 -1.09 -0.79 7.74
CA GLU A 130 -1.90 -1.22 8.90
C GLU A 130 -1.70 -0.40 10.19
N GLY A 131 -0.76 0.55 10.20
CA GLY A 131 -0.39 1.35 11.38
C GLY A 131 -1.36 2.46 11.76
N SER A 132 -2.54 2.52 11.17
CA SER A 132 -3.51 3.60 11.29
C SER A 132 -3.19 4.86 10.47
N LEU A 133 -4.16 5.75 10.39
CA LEU A 133 -3.99 7.10 9.87
C LEU A 133 -3.17 7.94 10.85
N SER A 134 -2.00 8.41 10.43
CA SER A 134 -1.23 9.38 11.19
C SER A 134 -1.50 10.82 10.71
N PRO A 135 -1.20 11.85 11.52
CA PRO A 135 -1.25 13.24 11.08
C PRO A 135 -0.41 13.48 9.82
N TYR A 136 0.68 12.77 9.66
CA TYR A 136 1.61 12.88 8.52
C TYR A 136 1.03 12.35 7.21
N HIS A 137 0.12 11.38 7.25
CA HIS A 137 -0.67 10.95 6.09
C HIS A 137 -1.66 12.02 5.62
N LEU A 138 -2.08 12.91 6.52
CA LEU A 138 -3.12 13.91 6.27
C LEU A 138 -2.57 15.29 5.92
N GLU A 139 -1.32 15.58 6.25
CA GLU A 139 -0.74 16.93 6.26
C GLU A 139 -0.78 17.64 4.90
N TYR A 140 -0.56 16.93 3.81
CA TYR A 140 -0.49 17.52 2.47
C TYR A 140 -1.75 17.34 1.61
N GLY A 141 -2.77 16.71 2.14
CA GLY A 141 -4.06 16.58 1.44
C GLY A 141 -4.08 15.57 0.30
N GLY A 142 -3.06 14.70 0.18
CA GLY A 142 -3.07 13.61 -0.80
C GLY A 142 -4.17 12.60 -0.50
N ASP A 143 -4.75 12.02 -1.55
CA ASP A 143 -5.77 10.98 -1.43
C ASP A 143 -5.23 9.75 -0.71
N ILE A 144 -6.04 9.14 0.12
CA ILE A 144 -5.66 8.03 1.00
C ILE A 144 -6.53 6.80 0.75
N VAL A 145 -5.87 5.63 0.69
CA VAL A 145 -6.49 4.36 1.00
C VAL A 145 -6.15 4.03 2.46
N TRP A 146 -7.15 3.83 3.29
CA TRP A 146 -6.92 3.44 4.67
C TRP A 146 -6.90 1.92 4.80
N GLU A 147 -5.72 1.38 5.09
CA GLU A 147 -5.53 -0.05 5.31
C GLU A 147 -5.93 -0.45 6.74
N LEU A 148 -6.81 -1.42 6.82
CA LEU A 148 -7.34 -1.98 8.06
C LEU A 148 -6.73 -3.37 8.30
N GLY A 149 -5.70 -3.43 9.13
CA GLY A 149 -5.08 -4.70 9.53
C GLY A 149 -5.86 -5.41 10.64
N SER A 150 -5.45 -6.62 10.95
CA SER A 150 -6.07 -7.47 11.99
C SER A 150 -5.96 -6.91 13.42
N GLY A 151 -5.06 -5.95 13.64
CA GLY A 151 -4.94 -5.21 14.90
C GLY A 151 -5.90 -4.04 15.04
N TYR A 152 -6.64 -3.67 13.98
CA TYR A 152 -7.60 -2.56 13.93
C TYR A 152 -7.07 -1.24 14.48
N PHE A 153 -5.77 -0.96 14.27
CA PHE A 153 -5.14 0.26 14.76
C PHE A 153 -5.87 1.50 14.25
N GLY A 154 -6.15 2.44 15.16
CA GLY A 154 -6.93 3.65 14.88
C GLY A 154 -8.46 3.47 14.96
N CYS A 155 -8.95 2.23 15.01
CA CYS A 155 -10.38 1.93 15.21
C CYS A 155 -10.59 0.66 16.03
N ARG A 156 -9.86 0.54 17.15
CA ARG A 156 -9.96 -0.61 18.05
C ARG A 156 -10.52 -0.24 19.41
N THR A 157 -11.15 -1.21 20.04
CA THR A 157 -11.49 -1.17 21.47
C THR A 157 -10.25 -1.38 22.33
N LEU A 158 -10.35 -1.22 23.64
CA LEU A 158 -9.23 -1.44 24.57
C LEU A 158 -8.73 -2.89 24.57
N ASP A 159 -9.63 -3.84 24.34
CA ASP A 159 -9.31 -5.28 24.19
C ASP A 159 -8.93 -5.70 22.76
N GLY A 160 -8.76 -4.72 21.86
CA GLY A 160 -8.23 -4.94 20.53
C GLY A 160 -9.24 -5.40 19.47
N GLN A 161 -10.53 -5.32 19.74
CA GLN A 161 -11.58 -5.66 18.78
C GLN A 161 -11.89 -4.48 17.85
N PHE A 162 -12.58 -4.76 16.74
CA PHE A 162 -13.07 -3.73 15.83
C PHE A 162 -14.12 -2.83 16.49
N ASP A 163 -13.91 -1.52 16.42
CA ASP A 163 -14.83 -0.51 16.93
C ASP A 163 -15.46 0.25 15.74
N PRO A 164 -16.77 0.02 15.46
CA PRO A 164 -17.44 0.62 14.31
C PRO A 164 -17.58 2.14 14.39
N GLU A 165 -17.70 2.71 15.59
CA GLU A 165 -17.84 4.16 15.77
C GLU A 165 -16.53 4.87 15.46
N LYS A 166 -15.42 4.40 16.03
CA LYS A 166 -14.09 4.92 15.72
C LYS A 166 -13.75 4.74 14.25
N PHE A 167 -14.12 3.59 13.65
CA PHE A 167 -13.93 3.37 12.22
C PHE A 167 -14.68 4.43 11.41
N ALA A 168 -15.97 4.65 11.67
CA ALA A 168 -16.78 5.61 10.93
C ALA A 168 -16.22 7.02 10.97
N VAL A 169 -15.70 7.47 12.14
CA VAL A 169 -15.06 8.78 12.29
C VAL A 169 -13.86 8.95 11.35
N GLN A 170 -13.01 7.93 11.24
CA GLN A 170 -11.82 8.00 10.38
C GLN A 170 -12.18 7.79 8.91
N ALA A 171 -13.05 6.84 8.60
CA ALA A 171 -13.44 6.49 7.25
C ALA A 171 -14.16 7.64 6.51
N LYS A 172 -14.90 8.48 7.24
CA LYS A 172 -15.63 9.64 6.66
C LYS A 172 -14.73 10.83 6.33
N ARG A 173 -13.48 10.84 6.73
CA ARG A 173 -12.55 11.94 6.37
C ARG A 173 -12.51 12.13 4.85
N PRO A 174 -12.52 13.38 4.34
CA PRO A 174 -12.55 13.65 2.90
C PRO A 174 -11.36 13.09 2.12
N GLN A 175 -10.18 13.00 2.76
CA GLN A 175 -8.98 12.44 2.15
C GLN A 175 -8.99 10.91 2.05
N VAL A 176 -9.75 10.21 2.90
CA VAL A 176 -9.92 8.77 2.83
C VAL A 176 -10.88 8.46 1.68
N LYS A 177 -10.33 7.94 0.59
CA LYS A 177 -11.09 7.64 -0.64
C LYS A 177 -11.56 6.20 -0.70
N MET A 178 -10.76 5.27 -0.17
CA MET A 178 -11.04 3.84 -0.19
C MET A 178 -10.60 3.20 1.11
N ILE A 179 -11.17 2.04 1.41
CA ILE A 179 -10.82 1.21 2.57
C ILE A 179 -10.27 -0.13 2.09
N GLU A 180 -9.13 -0.54 2.65
CA GLU A 180 -8.49 -1.80 2.32
C GLU A 180 -8.40 -2.72 3.55
N ILE A 181 -8.96 -3.93 3.48
CA ILE A 181 -8.80 -4.94 4.53
C ILE A 181 -7.54 -5.74 4.22
N LYS A 182 -6.55 -5.71 5.10
CA LYS A 182 -5.33 -6.48 4.94
C LYS A 182 -5.50 -7.88 5.52
N LEU A 183 -5.48 -8.90 4.66
CA LEU A 183 -5.54 -10.31 5.05
C LEU A 183 -4.15 -10.91 5.26
N SER A 184 -3.20 -10.58 4.38
CA SER A 184 -1.82 -11.05 4.43
C SER A 184 -0.87 -10.14 3.67
N GLN A 185 0.43 -10.38 3.81
CA GLN A 185 1.49 -9.70 3.07
C GLN A 185 2.54 -10.73 2.62
N GLY A 186 3.19 -10.48 1.49
CA GLY A 186 4.06 -11.46 0.83
C GLY A 186 5.31 -11.82 1.61
N ALA A 187 5.95 -10.85 2.28
CA ALA A 187 7.21 -11.08 3.00
C ALA A 187 7.05 -11.84 4.33
N LYS A 188 5.84 -11.99 4.87
CA LYS A 188 5.58 -12.60 6.18
C LYS A 188 4.42 -13.61 6.10
N PRO A 189 4.64 -14.80 5.52
CA PRO A 189 3.59 -15.82 5.47
C PRO A 189 3.18 -16.26 6.88
N GLY A 190 1.87 -16.23 7.17
CA GLY A 190 1.31 -16.67 8.45
C GLY A 190 1.57 -15.76 9.66
N HIS A 191 2.21 -14.62 9.46
CA HIS A 191 2.48 -13.65 10.53
C HIS A 191 1.79 -12.32 10.27
N GLY A 192 1.32 -11.67 11.36
CA GLY A 192 0.93 -10.27 11.34
C GLY A 192 2.15 -9.33 11.38
N GLY A 193 1.90 -8.02 11.29
CA GLY A 193 2.94 -7.01 11.48
C GLY A 193 3.47 -7.00 12.92
N ILE A 194 4.77 -6.74 13.08
CA ILE A 194 5.42 -6.61 14.38
C ILE A 194 6.16 -5.27 14.43
N LEU A 195 5.85 -4.46 15.43
CA LEU A 195 6.61 -3.26 15.77
C LEU A 195 7.21 -3.45 17.16
N PRO A 196 8.54 -3.56 17.30
CA PRO A 196 9.20 -3.74 18.59
C PRO A 196 8.90 -2.57 19.53
N LYS A 197 8.73 -2.84 20.83
CA LYS A 197 8.42 -1.83 21.87
C LYS A 197 9.40 -0.66 21.86
N ASP A 198 10.67 -0.91 21.63
CA ASP A 198 11.72 0.13 21.62
C ASP A 198 11.54 1.16 20.48
N LYS A 199 10.73 0.83 19.48
CA LYS A 199 10.34 1.73 18.38
C LYS A 199 9.00 2.43 18.61
N ILE A 200 8.26 2.06 19.67
CA ILE A 200 6.95 2.63 19.96
C ILE A 200 7.13 3.93 20.74
N SER A 201 7.14 5.05 20.03
CA SER A 201 7.08 6.37 20.66
C SER A 201 5.69 6.61 21.29
N GLU A 202 5.57 7.64 22.12
CA GLU A 202 4.29 8.07 22.68
C GLU A 202 3.26 8.36 21.58
N GLU A 203 3.68 9.07 20.55
CA GLU A 203 2.86 9.39 19.38
C GLU A 203 2.38 8.13 18.63
N ILE A 204 3.26 7.14 18.43
CA ILE A 204 2.89 5.88 17.78
C ILE A 204 1.89 5.11 18.66
N ALA A 205 2.10 5.09 19.97
CA ALA A 205 1.21 4.43 20.92
C ALA A 205 -0.20 5.04 20.87
N GLU A 206 -0.29 6.38 20.86
CA GLU A 206 -1.55 7.11 20.74
C GLU A 206 -2.26 6.82 19.41
N ILE A 207 -1.56 6.94 18.28
CA ILE A 207 -2.12 6.71 16.92
C ILE A 207 -2.64 5.29 16.76
N ARG A 208 -1.90 4.30 17.27
CA ARG A 208 -2.29 2.88 17.16
C ARG A 208 -3.27 2.42 18.24
N GLY A 209 -3.40 3.17 19.33
CA GLY A 209 -4.17 2.78 20.51
C GLY A 209 -3.57 1.55 21.21
N VAL A 210 -2.24 1.56 21.46
CA VAL A 210 -1.50 0.45 22.06
C VAL A 210 -0.62 0.93 23.23
N SER A 211 -0.25 0.00 24.14
CA SER A 211 0.74 0.27 25.19
C SER A 211 2.16 0.31 24.61
N ARG A 212 3.05 1.02 25.32
CA ARG A 212 4.50 1.04 25.03
C ARG A 212 5.29 -0.05 25.74
N ASP A 213 4.64 -0.81 26.62
CA ASP A 213 5.31 -1.78 27.49
C ASP A 213 5.62 -3.11 26.76
N HIS A 214 4.96 -3.35 25.64
CA HIS A 214 5.06 -4.60 24.87
C HIS A 214 5.22 -4.31 23.39
N ASP A 215 5.75 -5.31 22.68
CA ASP A 215 5.77 -5.28 21.21
C ASP A 215 4.32 -5.16 20.67
N CYS A 216 4.15 -4.30 19.68
CA CYS A 216 2.88 -4.15 18.99
C CYS A 216 2.77 -5.22 17.90
N VAL A 217 2.07 -6.31 18.20
CA VAL A 217 1.90 -7.45 17.30
C VAL A 217 0.47 -7.46 16.75
N SER A 218 0.33 -7.45 15.43
CA SER A 218 -0.95 -7.68 14.79
C SER A 218 -1.31 -9.17 14.86
N PRO A 219 -2.54 -9.55 15.24
CA PRO A 219 -2.99 -10.93 15.17
C PRO A 219 -2.84 -11.52 13.75
N SER A 220 -2.60 -12.82 13.64
CA SER A 220 -2.49 -13.51 12.35
C SER A 220 -3.80 -13.55 11.54
N SER A 221 -4.93 -13.26 12.19
CA SER A 221 -6.26 -13.24 11.56
C SER A 221 -7.15 -12.17 12.19
N HIS A 222 -8.11 -11.70 11.40
CA HIS A 222 -9.12 -10.77 11.90
C HIS A 222 -10.07 -11.41 12.93
N SER A 223 -10.40 -10.67 13.98
CA SER A 223 -11.40 -11.11 14.97
C SER A 223 -12.84 -10.89 14.49
N ALA A 224 -13.04 -9.90 13.62
CA ALA A 224 -14.38 -9.54 13.12
C ALA A 224 -15.01 -10.59 12.18
N PHE A 225 -14.21 -11.49 11.61
CA PHE A 225 -14.70 -12.57 10.74
C PHE A 225 -13.76 -13.78 10.81
N LYS A 226 -14.32 -14.98 10.58
CA LYS A 226 -13.59 -16.26 10.61
C LYS A 226 -13.75 -17.07 9.32
N THR A 227 -14.68 -16.69 8.46
CA THR A 227 -14.96 -17.35 7.19
C THR A 227 -15.02 -16.35 6.05
N PRO A 228 -14.82 -16.77 4.79
CA PRO A 228 -15.00 -15.89 3.64
C PRO A 228 -16.38 -15.25 3.54
N ILE A 229 -17.45 -15.97 3.94
CA ILE A 229 -18.82 -15.43 3.97
C ILE A 229 -18.91 -14.28 4.99
N GLN A 230 -18.40 -14.48 6.21
CA GLN A 230 -18.38 -13.42 7.22
C GLN A 230 -17.55 -12.22 6.78
N MET A 231 -16.44 -12.45 6.05
CA MET A 231 -15.62 -11.39 5.46
C MET A 231 -16.44 -10.56 4.46
N MET A 232 -17.27 -11.17 3.61
CA MET A 232 -18.14 -10.42 2.69
C MET A 232 -19.12 -9.53 3.45
N HIS A 233 -19.76 -10.04 4.50
CA HIS A 233 -20.62 -9.22 5.36
C HIS A 233 -19.85 -8.11 6.08
N PHE A 234 -18.59 -8.34 6.44
CA PHE A 234 -17.75 -7.31 7.02
C PHE A 234 -17.42 -6.22 6.01
N ILE A 235 -17.11 -6.56 4.74
CA ILE A 235 -16.95 -5.61 3.63
C ILE A 235 -18.20 -4.72 3.48
N GLN A 236 -19.38 -5.34 3.46
CA GLN A 236 -20.63 -4.60 3.37
C GLN A 236 -20.82 -3.64 4.56
N LYS A 237 -20.55 -4.10 5.77
CA LYS A 237 -20.58 -3.26 6.97
C LYS A 237 -19.61 -2.06 6.89
N LEU A 238 -18.39 -2.27 6.43
CA LEU A 238 -17.41 -1.18 6.27
C LEU A 238 -17.87 -0.18 5.21
N ARG A 239 -18.47 -0.65 4.10
CA ARG A 239 -19.03 0.22 3.06
C ARG A 239 -20.15 1.10 3.60
N GLU A 240 -21.05 0.55 4.41
CA GLU A 240 -22.11 1.31 5.08
C GLU A 240 -21.55 2.35 6.06
N LEU A 241 -20.61 1.95 6.91
CA LEU A 241 -19.98 2.84 7.90
C LEU A 241 -19.15 3.96 7.25
N SER A 242 -18.60 3.75 6.05
CA SER A 242 -17.86 4.75 5.26
C SER A 242 -18.72 5.58 4.32
N GLU A 243 -20.06 5.49 4.43
CA GLU A 243 -21.02 6.21 3.59
C GLU A 243 -20.94 5.83 2.09
N GLY A 244 -20.61 4.57 1.81
CA GLY A 244 -20.58 4.04 0.46
C GLY A 244 -19.28 4.21 -0.29
N LYS A 245 -18.15 4.45 0.39
CA LYS A 245 -16.81 4.43 -0.22
C LYS A 245 -16.42 3.03 -0.68
N PRO A 246 -15.53 2.90 -1.67
CA PRO A 246 -15.03 1.60 -2.12
C PRO A 246 -14.33 0.85 -0.97
N VAL A 247 -14.68 -0.43 -0.82
CA VAL A 247 -14.05 -1.33 0.14
C VAL A 247 -13.50 -2.54 -0.58
N GLY A 248 -12.20 -2.75 -0.45
CA GLY A 248 -11.49 -3.89 -1.00
C GLY A 248 -10.67 -4.63 0.05
N PHE A 249 -9.84 -5.54 -0.40
CA PHE A 249 -8.92 -6.26 0.46
C PHE A 249 -7.59 -6.55 -0.22
N LYS A 250 -6.54 -6.74 0.60
CA LYS A 250 -5.21 -7.13 0.17
C LYS A 250 -4.84 -8.51 0.70
N LEU A 251 -4.26 -9.34 -0.16
CA LEU A 251 -3.71 -10.64 0.22
C LEU A 251 -2.49 -11.00 -0.63
N CYS A 252 -1.65 -11.90 -0.09
CA CYS A 252 -0.72 -12.69 -0.89
C CYS A 252 -1.38 -14.04 -1.19
N ILE A 253 -1.43 -14.44 -2.45
CA ILE A 253 -2.06 -15.70 -2.87
C ILE A 253 -1.03 -16.82 -2.76
N GLY A 254 -1.06 -17.55 -1.64
CA GLY A 254 -0.22 -18.74 -1.45
C GLY A 254 -0.84 -19.99 -2.07
N GLN A 255 -2.12 -20.19 -1.82
CA GLN A 255 -2.85 -21.36 -2.29
C GLN A 255 -4.08 -20.94 -3.11
N PRO A 256 -4.14 -21.25 -4.42
CA PRO A 256 -5.23 -20.80 -5.31
C PRO A 256 -6.64 -21.15 -4.80
N TRP A 257 -6.82 -22.32 -4.18
CA TRP A 257 -8.14 -22.72 -3.67
C TRP A 257 -8.62 -21.85 -2.50
N GLN A 258 -7.73 -21.25 -1.71
CA GLN A 258 -8.11 -20.29 -0.66
C GLN A 258 -8.70 -19.02 -1.29
N PHE A 259 -8.06 -18.50 -2.34
CA PHE A 259 -8.62 -17.40 -3.10
C PHE A 259 -9.96 -17.76 -3.76
N MET A 260 -10.05 -18.96 -4.34
CA MET A 260 -11.30 -19.44 -4.93
C MET A 260 -12.43 -19.60 -3.89
N SER A 261 -12.11 -19.84 -2.63
CA SER A 261 -13.12 -19.85 -1.55
C SER A 261 -13.70 -18.46 -1.29
N ILE A 262 -12.88 -17.40 -1.41
CA ILE A 262 -13.34 -16.02 -1.34
C ILE A 262 -14.25 -15.70 -2.53
N VAL A 263 -13.87 -16.10 -3.74
CA VAL A 263 -14.70 -15.91 -4.95
C VAL A 263 -16.05 -16.62 -4.80
N LYS A 264 -16.08 -17.84 -4.27
CA LYS A 264 -17.34 -18.55 -3.97
C LYS A 264 -18.21 -17.81 -2.94
N ALA A 265 -17.58 -17.20 -1.93
CA ALA A 265 -18.31 -16.38 -0.95
C ALA A 265 -18.92 -15.13 -1.60
N MET A 266 -18.21 -14.45 -2.50
CA MET A 266 -18.76 -13.34 -3.29
C MET A 266 -20.00 -13.77 -4.07
N LEU A 267 -19.91 -14.89 -4.78
CA LEU A 267 -21.03 -15.44 -5.57
C LEU A 267 -22.20 -15.86 -4.67
N HIS A 268 -21.93 -16.43 -3.51
CA HIS A 268 -22.97 -16.90 -2.58
C HIS A 268 -23.70 -15.73 -1.91
N THR A 269 -22.96 -14.72 -1.46
CA THR A 269 -23.53 -13.57 -0.73
C THR A 269 -24.01 -12.46 -1.65
N GLN A 270 -23.59 -12.46 -2.91
CA GLN A 270 -23.76 -11.36 -3.87
C GLN A 270 -23.14 -10.04 -3.39
N ILE A 271 -22.26 -10.09 -2.38
CA ILE A 271 -21.47 -8.94 -1.93
C ILE A 271 -20.11 -8.98 -2.65
N ILE A 272 -19.84 -7.96 -3.43
CA ILE A 272 -18.62 -7.88 -4.24
C ILE A 272 -17.72 -6.77 -3.68
N PRO A 273 -16.45 -7.05 -3.35
CA PRO A 273 -15.48 -6.02 -3.03
C PRO A 273 -15.22 -5.12 -4.24
N ASP A 274 -14.87 -3.87 -4.01
CA ASP A 274 -14.68 -2.89 -5.07
C ASP A 274 -13.31 -3.01 -5.75
N PHE A 275 -12.34 -3.58 -5.05
CA PHE A 275 -11.00 -3.87 -5.57
C PHE A 275 -10.33 -4.99 -4.78
N ILE A 276 -9.29 -5.56 -5.36
CA ILE A 276 -8.42 -6.57 -4.74
C ILE A 276 -6.99 -6.17 -5.01
N VAL A 277 -6.17 -6.14 -3.95
CA VAL A 277 -4.73 -5.94 -4.05
C VAL A 277 -4.04 -7.29 -3.85
N VAL A 278 -3.23 -7.69 -4.82
CA VAL A 278 -2.40 -8.89 -4.73
C VAL A 278 -0.99 -8.47 -4.38
N ASP A 279 -0.54 -8.87 -3.20
CA ASP A 279 0.80 -8.58 -2.71
C ASP A 279 1.81 -9.59 -3.27
N GLY A 280 2.95 -9.10 -3.75
CA GLY A 280 4.04 -9.95 -4.21
C GLY A 280 4.88 -10.50 -3.05
N SER A 281 5.86 -11.36 -3.35
CA SER A 281 6.72 -11.97 -2.33
C SER A 281 7.60 -10.96 -1.58
N GLU A 282 7.87 -9.82 -2.17
CA GLU A 282 8.60 -8.68 -1.61
C GLU A 282 7.72 -7.70 -0.81
N GLY A 283 6.41 -7.90 -0.83
CA GLY A 283 5.44 -7.01 -0.17
C GLY A 283 5.50 -7.08 1.36
N GLY A 284 5.72 -5.93 1.98
CA GLY A 284 5.83 -5.76 3.42
C GLY A 284 7.18 -6.19 4.02
N THR A 285 7.42 -5.84 5.23
CA THR A 285 8.66 -6.18 5.97
C THR A 285 8.35 -6.77 7.34
#